data_e99af8de86430eb0c7552505e3bb7774
#
_entry.id   e99af8de86430eb0c7552505e3bb7774
#
_cell.length_a   1.000
_cell.length_b   1.000
_cell.length_c   1.000
_cell.angle_alpha   90.00
_cell.angle_beta   90.00
_cell.angle_gamma   90.00
#
_symmetry.space_group_name_H-M   'P 1'
#
loop_
_entity.id
_entity.type
_entity.pdbx_description
1 polymer ?
#
loop_
_entity_poly.entity_id
_entity_poly.type
_entity_poly.pdbx_seq_one_letter_code
_entity_poly.pdbx_strand_id
1 'polypeptide(L)'
;NRIKKGVGIQDQAYLKHKEWFGDLSSKRVLDLGCFSGNYWSMYLAEHSKVYIGIDLSDVAIEKLRQRLIAFPNASALAIDFLSSEFKEKDFDLIYAYGVLHHFESTKIIIDKLNEKLAPKGQIISYDPLQTSLPIKIIRLLYRPFQSDAAWEWPFTKKVYFQYENAFSIIERHGLLGKTK
;
A
#
# COMPACT_ATOMS: atom_id res chain seq x y z
N ASN A 1 9.32 -11.14 -20.83
CA ASN A 1 10.35 -12.23 -20.78
C ASN A 1 11.42 -12.08 -19.67
N ARG A 2 11.28 -11.17 -18.73
CA ARG A 2 12.17 -11.03 -17.55
C ARG A 2 11.84 -11.99 -16.40
N ILE A 3 10.68 -12.63 -16.42
CA ILE A 3 10.17 -13.49 -15.32
C ILE A 3 10.90 -14.85 -15.25
N LYS A 4 11.72 -15.22 -16.24
CA LYS A 4 12.38 -16.55 -16.31
C LYS A 4 13.82 -16.62 -15.82
N LYS A 5 14.42 -15.53 -15.32
CA LYS A 5 15.80 -15.56 -14.81
C LYS A 5 15.84 -15.17 -13.34
N GLY A 6 15.79 -16.19 -12.47
CA GLY A 6 16.06 -16.08 -11.04
C GLY A 6 15.04 -15.18 -10.32
N VAL A 7 14.08 -15.77 -9.61
CA VAL A 7 13.08 -15.04 -8.82
C VAL A 7 13.80 -14.31 -7.69
N GLY A 8 14.11 -13.04 -7.86
CA GLY A 8 14.64 -12.18 -6.82
C GLY A 8 13.60 -11.95 -5.70
N ILE A 9 14.03 -11.46 -4.53
CA ILE A 9 13.14 -11.18 -3.38
C ILE A 9 12.01 -10.24 -3.81
N GLN A 10 12.30 -9.26 -4.65
CA GLN A 10 11.30 -8.31 -5.17
C GLN A 10 10.27 -8.99 -6.08
N ASP A 11 10.69 -9.97 -6.87
CA ASP A 11 9.77 -10.72 -7.73
C ASP A 11 8.82 -11.62 -6.92
N GLN A 12 9.30 -12.17 -5.79
CA GLN A 12 8.45 -12.95 -4.89
C GLN A 12 7.35 -12.08 -4.25
N ALA A 13 7.66 -10.85 -3.84
CA ALA A 13 6.66 -9.91 -3.33
C ALA A 13 5.62 -9.59 -4.41
N TYR A 14 6.05 -9.34 -5.64
CA TYR A 14 5.14 -9.07 -6.76
C TYR A 14 4.22 -10.25 -7.06
N LEU A 15 4.75 -11.48 -7.10
CA LEU A 15 3.92 -12.68 -7.31
C LEU A 15 2.89 -12.86 -6.21
N LYS A 16 3.29 -12.61 -4.94
CA LYS A 16 2.39 -12.73 -3.80
C LYS A 16 1.28 -11.69 -3.81
N HIS A 17 1.60 -10.44 -4.17
CA HIS A 17 0.57 -9.41 -4.32
C HIS A 17 -0.45 -9.77 -5.39
N LYS A 18 -0.02 -10.29 -6.53
CA LYS A 18 -0.92 -10.75 -7.60
C LYS A 18 -1.86 -11.86 -7.12
N GLU A 19 -1.34 -12.81 -6.35
CA GLU A 19 -2.14 -13.87 -5.72
C GLU A 19 -3.21 -13.28 -4.80
N TRP A 20 -2.83 -12.32 -3.94
CA TRP A 20 -3.74 -11.68 -2.99
C TRP A 20 -4.80 -10.78 -3.65
N PHE A 21 -4.51 -10.17 -4.79
CA PHE A 21 -5.52 -9.39 -5.53
C PHE A 21 -6.70 -10.25 -5.95
N GLY A 22 -6.46 -11.51 -6.35
CA GLY A 22 -7.48 -12.39 -6.87
C GLY A 22 -8.19 -11.80 -8.09
N ASP A 23 -9.49 -12.10 -8.24
CA ASP A 23 -10.30 -11.49 -9.28
C ASP A 23 -10.66 -10.05 -8.91
N LEU A 24 -10.31 -9.11 -9.79
CA LEU A 24 -10.52 -7.68 -9.64
C LEU A 24 -11.69 -7.15 -10.48
N SER A 25 -12.23 -7.94 -11.39
CA SER A 25 -13.17 -7.51 -12.44
C SER A 25 -14.44 -6.85 -11.91
N SER A 26 -14.86 -7.18 -10.70
CA SER A 26 -16.02 -6.58 -10.02
C SER A 26 -15.64 -5.59 -8.93
N LYS A 27 -14.34 -5.42 -8.62
CA LYS A 27 -13.87 -4.68 -7.44
C LYS A 27 -13.68 -3.20 -7.72
N ARG A 28 -14.01 -2.41 -6.70
CA ARG A 28 -13.62 -1.01 -6.55
C ARG A 28 -12.32 -0.96 -5.75
N VAL A 29 -11.26 -0.44 -6.35
CA VAL A 29 -9.89 -0.48 -5.83
C VAL A 29 -9.38 0.92 -5.52
N LEU A 30 -8.83 1.11 -4.31
CA LEU A 30 -8.04 2.28 -3.93
C LEU A 30 -6.55 1.90 -3.94
N ASP A 31 -5.75 2.64 -4.68
CA ASP A 31 -4.28 2.59 -4.63
C ASP A 31 -3.79 3.79 -3.81
N LEU A 32 -3.54 3.54 -2.51
CA LEU A 32 -3.17 4.55 -1.53
C LEU A 32 -1.65 4.80 -1.58
N GLY A 33 -1.26 6.07 -1.76
CA GLY A 33 0.14 6.46 -1.94
C GLY A 33 0.71 5.96 -3.27
N CYS A 34 -0.08 6.09 -4.34
CA CYS A 34 0.24 5.53 -5.65
C CYS A 34 1.39 6.24 -6.37
N PHE A 35 1.81 7.43 -5.89
CA PHE A 35 2.81 8.29 -6.52
C PHE A 35 2.51 8.50 -8.03
N SER A 36 3.50 8.31 -8.91
CA SER A 36 3.29 8.38 -10.37
C SER A 36 2.86 7.05 -11.01
N GLY A 37 2.45 6.10 -10.19
CA GLY A 37 2.07 4.74 -10.56
C GLY A 37 3.27 3.81 -10.77
N ASN A 38 3.17 2.60 -10.29
CA ASN A 38 4.12 1.51 -10.52
C ASN A 38 3.49 0.42 -11.40
N TYR A 39 4.13 -0.73 -11.52
CA TYR A 39 3.60 -1.88 -12.25
C TYR A 39 2.22 -2.30 -11.72
N TRP A 40 2.06 -2.35 -10.38
CA TRP A 40 0.79 -2.76 -9.77
C TRP A 40 -0.31 -1.73 -9.93
N SER A 41 0.02 -0.43 -9.91
CA SER A 41 -0.96 0.62 -10.20
C SER A 41 -1.59 0.42 -11.58
N MET A 42 -0.77 0.11 -12.60
CA MET A 42 -1.26 -0.17 -13.95
C MET A 42 -2.06 -1.46 -14.02
N TYR A 43 -1.59 -2.52 -13.35
CA TYR A 43 -2.31 -3.79 -13.29
C TYR A 43 -3.68 -3.64 -12.62
N LEU A 44 -3.76 -2.92 -11.51
CA LEU A 44 -5.02 -2.64 -10.80
C LEU A 44 -5.97 -1.81 -11.67
N ALA A 45 -5.46 -0.78 -12.35
CA ALA A 45 -6.25 0.05 -13.26
C ALA A 45 -6.84 -0.75 -14.44
N GLU A 46 -6.05 -1.66 -15.02
CA GLU A 46 -6.46 -2.48 -16.16
C GLU A 46 -7.53 -3.53 -15.79
N HIS A 47 -7.44 -4.12 -14.57
CA HIS A 47 -8.20 -5.31 -14.24
C HIS A 47 -9.38 -5.04 -13.29
N SER A 48 -9.44 -3.88 -12.62
CA SER A 48 -10.53 -3.58 -11.69
C SER A 48 -11.74 -2.95 -12.37
N LYS A 49 -12.91 -3.08 -11.72
CA LYS A 49 -14.14 -2.40 -12.15
C LYS A 49 -14.00 -0.88 -12.03
N VAL A 50 -13.39 -0.42 -10.93
CA VAL A 50 -13.09 1.00 -10.67
C VAL A 50 -11.73 1.06 -10.00
N TYR A 51 -10.83 1.89 -10.51
CA TYR A 51 -9.54 2.20 -9.90
C TYR A 51 -9.48 3.67 -9.52
N ILE A 52 -9.06 3.94 -8.28
CA ILE A 52 -8.78 5.29 -7.80
C ILE A 52 -7.39 5.29 -7.16
N GLY A 53 -6.44 6.00 -7.78
CA GLY A 53 -5.13 6.25 -7.19
C GLY A 53 -5.13 7.56 -6.42
N ILE A 54 -4.55 7.61 -5.24
CA ILE A 54 -4.38 8.85 -4.48
C ILE A 54 -2.95 9.01 -3.97
N ASP A 55 -2.48 10.26 -3.99
CA ASP A 55 -1.18 10.67 -3.44
C ASP A 55 -1.23 12.15 -3.06
N LEU A 56 -0.30 12.62 -2.24
CA LEU A 56 -0.18 14.04 -1.88
C LEU A 56 0.47 14.88 -2.98
N SER A 57 1.24 14.26 -3.86
CA SER A 57 2.04 14.94 -4.88
C SER A 57 1.24 15.23 -6.15
N ASP A 58 0.86 16.50 -6.37
CA ASP A 58 0.22 16.94 -7.61
C ASP A 58 1.01 16.55 -8.87
N VAL A 59 2.33 16.71 -8.81
CA VAL A 59 3.23 16.38 -9.94
C VAL A 59 3.23 14.88 -10.25
N ALA A 60 3.20 14.03 -9.21
CA ALA A 60 3.16 12.60 -9.38
C ALA A 60 1.80 12.16 -9.94
N ILE A 61 0.72 12.70 -9.40
CA ILE A 61 -0.64 12.40 -9.85
C ILE A 61 -0.86 12.83 -11.29
N GLU A 62 -0.34 13.98 -11.73
CA GLU A 62 -0.46 14.37 -13.13
C GLU A 62 0.23 13.37 -14.07
N LYS A 63 1.41 12.86 -13.70
CA LYS A 63 2.08 11.78 -14.45
C LYS A 63 1.25 10.49 -14.46
N LEU A 64 0.61 10.16 -13.35
CA LEU A 64 -0.27 8.99 -13.27
C LEU A 64 -1.49 9.16 -14.17
N ARG A 65 -2.15 10.33 -14.18
CA ARG A 65 -3.28 10.63 -15.07
C ARG A 65 -2.94 10.39 -16.52
N GLN A 66 -1.78 10.86 -16.99
CA GLN A 66 -1.31 10.62 -18.36
C GLN A 66 -1.20 9.13 -18.68
N ARG A 67 -0.76 8.31 -17.74
CA ARG A 67 -0.65 6.86 -17.91
C ARG A 67 -1.99 6.14 -17.87
N LEU A 68 -2.97 6.73 -17.19
CA LEU A 68 -4.32 6.16 -17.03
C LEU A 68 -5.27 6.50 -18.19
N ILE A 69 -4.87 7.31 -19.16
CA ILE A 69 -5.73 7.73 -20.29
C ILE A 69 -6.38 6.53 -21.01
N ALA A 70 -5.67 5.39 -21.11
CA ALA A 70 -6.17 4.19 -21.76
C ALA A 70 -7.21 3.40 -20.92
N PHE A 71 -7.41 3.77 -19.65
CA PHE A 71 -8.26 3.05 -18.70
C PHE A 71 -9.46 3.92 -18.27
N PRO A 72 -10.62 3.83 -18.95
CA PRO A 72 -11.78 4.71 -18.66
C PRO A 72 -12.42 4.48 -17.28
N ASN A 73 -12.10 3.36 -16.65
CA ASN A 73 -12.51 2.99 -15.29
C ASN A 73 -11.57 3.53 -14.19
N ALA A 74 -10.50 4.23 -14.58
CA ALA A 74 -9.44 4.65 -13.68
C ALA A 74 -9.36 6.17 -13.53
N SER A 75 -9.08 6.63 -12.31
CA SER A 75 -8.83 8.03 -11.99
C SER A 75 -7.69 8.18 -10.98
N ALA A 76 -7.12 9.40 -10.90
CA ALA A 76 -6.10 9.71 -9.91
C ALA A 76 -6.32 11.11 -9.32
N LEU A 77 -6.19 11.25 -8.00
CA LEU A 77 -6.45 12.45 -7.24
C LEU A 77 -5.26 12.83 -6.37
N ALA A 78 -4.83 14.08 -6.45
CA ALA A 78 -3.88 14.65 -5.50
C ALA A 78 -4.67 15.09 -4.27
N ILE A 79 -4.68 14.26 -3.23
CA ILE A 79 -5.48 14.49 -2.03
C ILE A 79 -4.89 13.77 -0.83
N ASP A 80 -5.02 14.37 0.35
CA ASP A 80 -4.71 13.71 1.60
C ASP A 80 -5.79 12.67 1.92
N PHE A 81 -5.36 11.43 2.14
CA PHE A 81 -6.25 10.33 2.53
C PHE A 81 -7.02 10.62 3.80
N LEU A 82 -6.44 11.37 4.74
CA LEU A 82 -7.08 11.74 6.01
C LEU A 82 -8.05 12.92 5.87
N SER A 83 -7.98 13.66 4.77
CA SER A 83 -8.86 14.81 4.53
C SER A 83 -10.34 14.41 4.52
N SER A 84 -11.17 15.29 5.05
CA SER A 84 -12.63 15.20 4.93
C SER A 84 -13.12 15.44 3.49
N GLU A 85 -12.28 15.97 2.62
CA GLU A 85 -12.60 16.19 1.20
C GLU A 85 -12.54 14.90 0.38
N PHE A 86 -11.76 13.90 0.83
CA PHE A 86 -11.74 12.58 0.20
C PHE A 86 -13.04 11.83 0.51
N LYS A 87 -14.05 11.99 -0.36
CA LYS A 87 -15.40 11.43 -0.18
C LYS A 87 -15.55 9.98 -0.63
N GLU A 88 -14.65 9.51 -1.50
CA GLU A 88 -14.68 8.15 -2.04
C GLU A 88 -14.62 7.10 -0.92
N LYS A 89 -15.42 6.05 -1.04
CA LYS A 89 -15.55 4.96 -0.06
C LYS A 89 -16.07 3.68 -0.71
N ASP A 90 -16.37 2.70 0.11
CA ASP A 90 -16.86 1.38 -0.30
C ASP A 90 -15.87 0.64 -1.22
N PHE A 91 -14.58 0.68 -0.85
CA PHE A 91 -13.53 -0.02 -1.56
C PHE A 91 -13.50 -1.51 -1.19
N ASP A 92 -13.60 -2.37 -2.20
CA ASP A 92 -13.42 -3.81 -2.05
C ASP A 92 -11.95 -4.19 -1.78
N LEU A 93 -11.03 -3.34 -2.26
CA LEU A 93 -9.60 -3.48 -2.03
C LEU A 93 -8.95 -2.11 -1.81
N ILE A 94 -8.22 -1.97 -0.72
CA ILE A 94 -7.26 -0.87 -0.51
C ILE A 94 -5.85 -1.47 -0.64
N TYR A 95 -5.11 -1.02 -1.64
CA TYR A 95 -3.71 -1.37 -1.85
C TYR A 95 -2.81 -0.25 -1.36
N ALA A 96 -1.89 -0.55 -0.44
CA ALA A 96 -1.02 0.42 0.22
C ALA A 96 0.44 -0.07 0.18
N TYR A 97 1.16 0.26 -0.88
CA TYR A 97 2.53 -0.19 -1.09
C TYR A 97 3.54 0.84 -0.59
N GLY A 98 4.12 0.59 0.58
CA GLY A 98 5.15 1.45 1.18
C GLY A 98 4.60 2.79 1.66
N VAL A 99 3.38 2.83 2.21
CA VAL A 99 2.73 4.08 2.57
C VAL A 99 2.19 4.13 3.99
N LEU A 100 1.75 3.02 4.57
CA LEU A 100 1.11 3.06 5.90
C LEU A 100 2.08 3.48 7.00
N HIS A 101 3.37 3.27 6.82
CA HIS A 101 4.42 3.71 7.74
C HIS A 101 4.71 5.22 7.68
N HIS A 102 4.08 5.98 6.80
CA HIS A 102 4.15 7.44 6.77
C HIS A 102 3.05 8.12 7.61
N PHE A 103 2.15 7.35 8.19
CA PHE A 103 1.14 7.88 9.09
C PHE A 103 1.59 7.78 10.55
N GLU A 104 1.79 8.92 11.22
CA GLU A 104 2.25 8.97 12.60
C GLU A 104 1.25 8.31 13.57
N SER A 105 -0.04 8.61 13.40
CA SER A 105 -1.08 8.06 14.26
C SER A 105 -1.70 6.79 13.68
N THR A 106 -1.28 5.63 14.22
CA THR A 106 -1.86 4.33 13.83
C THR A 106 -3.37 4.29 14.04
N LYS A 107 -3.89 4.93 15.11
CA LYS A 107 -5.33 4.95 15.37
C LYS A 107 -6.09 5.68 14.27
N ILE A 108 -5.64 6.87 13.89
CA ILE A 108 -6.32 7.70 12.88
C ILE A 108 -6.36 6.98 11.53
N ILE A 109 -5.22 6.38 11.10
CA ILE A 109 -5.19 5.66 9.82
C ILE A 109 -6.07 4.40 9.85
N ILE A 110 -6.11 3.65 10.95
CA ILE A 110 -6.99 2.49 11.09
C ILE A 110 -8.46 2.90 11.02
N ASP A 111 -8.86 3.94 11.75
CA ASP A 111 -10.24 4.46 11.72
C ASP A 111 -10.61 4.88 10.29
N LYS A 112 -9.69 5.55 9.57
CA LYS A 112 -9.91 6.00 8.19
C LYS A 112 -9.98 4.84 7.19
N LEU A 113 -9.12 3.84 7.34
CA LEU A 113 -9.18 2.62 6.52
C LEU A 113 -10.52 1.91 6.68
N ASN A 114 -11.00 1.77 7.93
CA ASN A 114 -12.32 1.17 8.21
C ASN A 114 -13.47 1.99 7.60
N GLU A 115 -13.41 3.34 7.67
CA GLU A 115 -14.40 4.24 7.04
C GLU A 115 -14.49 4.02 5.52
N LYS A 116 -13.35 3.72 4.89
CA LYS A 116 -13.25 3.64 3.43
C LYS A 116 -13.51 2.25 2.85
N LEU A 117 -13.37 1.20 3.65
CA LEU A 117 -13.62 -0.17 3.22
C LEU A 117 -15.10 -0.46 2.99
N ALA A 118 -15.39 -1.23 1.95
CA ALA A 118 -16.68 -1.91 1.79
C ALA A 118 -16.84 -3.05 2.83
N PRO A 119 -18.08 -3.49 3.11
CA PRO A 119 -18.27 -4.73 3.86
C PRO A 119 -17.53 -5.90 3.21
N LYS A 120 -16.68 -6.60 3.98
CA LYS A 120 -15.76 -7.65 3.51
C LYS A 120 -14.62 -7.16 2.60
N GLY A 121 -14.41 -5.86 2.49
CA GLY A 121 -13.26 -5.28 1.79
C GLY A 121 -11.94 -5.72 2.42
N GLN A 122 -10.88 -5.71 1.64
CA GLN A 122 -9.54 -6.17 2.02
C GLN A 122 -8.53 -5.03 1.94
N ILE A 123 -7.51 -5.10 2.78
CA ILE A 123 -6.33 -4.23 2.71
C ILE A 123 -5.14 -5.11 2.40
N ILE A 124 -4.36 -4.72 1.39
CA ILE A 124 -3.05 -5.31 1.12
C ILE A 124 -2.01 -4.23 1.32
N SER A 125 -1.14 -4.41 2.30
CA SER A 125 -0.04 -3.47 2.55
C SER A 125 1.31 -4.14 2.46
N TYR A 126 2.31 -3.34 2.10
CA TYR A 126 3.72 -3.71 2.11
C TYR A 126 4.51 -2.61 2.80
N ASP A 127 4.92 -2.83 4.04
CA ASP A 127 5.54 -1.81 4.86
C ASP A 127 6.80 -2.32 5.59
N PRO A 128 7.78 -1.46 5.88
CA PRO A 128 8.98 -1.84 6.60
C PRO A 128 8.67 -2.18 8.06
N LEU A 129 9.16 -3.35 8.50
CA LEU A 129 9.01 -3.80 9.87
C LEU A 129 10.25 -3.44 10.71
N GLN A 130 10.03 -3.03 11.96
CA GLN A 130 11.06 -2.82 12.96
C GLN A 130 10.81 -3.72 14.20
N THR A 131 10.63 -5.02 13.96
CA THR A 131 10.24 -5.97 15.00
C THR A 131 11.39 -6.75 15.60
N SER A 132 12.51 -6.88 14.88
CA SER A 132 13.71 -7.62 15.32
C SER A 132 14.85 -6.71 15.76
N LEU A 133 15.67 -7.17 16.72
CA LEU A 133 16.81 -6.41 17.23
C LEU A 133 17.84 -6.08 16.13
N PRO A 134 18.26 -7.00 15.24
CA PRO A 134 19.19 -6.67 14.17
C PRO A 134 18.70 -5.56 13.27
N ILE A 135 17.41 -5.59 12.88
CA ILE A 135 16.82 -4.54 12.03
C ILE A 135 16.79 -3.19 12.75
N LYS A 136 16.52 -3.17 14.06
CA LYS A 136 16.57 -1.94 14.86
C LYS A 136 17.97 -1.33 14.86
N ILE A 137 19.01 -2.14 15.02
CA ILE A 137 20.41 -1.69 15.01
C ILE A 137 20.77 -1.15 13.62
N ILE A 138 20.47 -1.87 12.55
CA ILE A 138 20.74 -1.45 11.17
C ILE A 138 20.05 -0.11 10.88
N ARG A 139 18.78 0.03 11.23
CA ARG A 139 18.03 1.28 11.04
C ARG A 139 18.61 2.44 11.86
N LEU A 140 19.01 2.20 13.11
CA LEU A 140 19.63 3.21 13.94
C LEU A 140 20.92 3.76 13.30
N LEU A 141 21.75 2.88 12.74
CA LEU A 141 22.99 3.25 12.06
C LEU A 141 22.73 3.94 10.71
N TYR A 142 21.70 3.56 10.00
CA TYR A 142 21.38 4.09 8.68
C TYR A 142 20.55 5.39 8.73
N ARG A 143 19.78 5.61 9.80
CA ARG A 143 18.85 6.75 9.96
C ARG A 143 19.48 8.12 9.67
N PRO A 144 20.73 8.44 10.06
CA PRO A 144 21.34 9.73 9.76
C PRO A 144 21.53 10.01 8.25
N PHE A 145 21.48 8.96 7.43
CA PHE A 145 21.66 9.03 5.97
C PHE A 145 20.33 8.97 5.19
N GLN A 146 19.20 8.82 5.88
CA GLN A 146 17.88 8.82 5.27
C GLN A 146 17.32 10.25 5.20
N SER A 147 16.96 10.69 4.00
CA SER A 147 16.36 12.01 3.78
C SER A 147 14.93 12.14 4.29
N ASP A 148 14.23 11.02 4.43
CA ASP A 148 12.83 10.87 4.82
C ASP A 148 12.63 10.36 6.26
N ALA A 149 13.73 10.19 7.03
CA ALA A 149 13.71 9.66 8.40
C ALA A 149 12.76 10.39 9.36
N ALA A 150 12.45 11.67 9.09
CA ALA A 150 11.51 12.46 9.89
C ALA A 150 10.04 12.09 9.66
N TRP A 151 9.73 11.43 8.54
CA TRP A 151 8.38 11.10 8.07
C TRP A 151 8.13 9.59 7.98
N GLU A 152 9.02 8.79 8.56
CA GLU A 152 8.89 7.33 8.62
C GLU A 152 8.63 6.83 10.04
N TRP A 153 7.53 6.11 10.21
CA TRP A 153 7.16 5.38 11.43
C TRP A 153 7.06 3.87 11.14
N PRO A 154 8.21 3.16 11.03
CA PRO A 154 8.20 1.74 10.69
C PRO A 154 7.39 0.91 11.68
N PHE A 155 6.77 -0.15 11.22
CA PHE A 155 5.90 -0.98 12.04
C PHE A 155 6.68 -1.67 13.18
N THR A 156 6.48 -1.17 14.40
CA THR A 156 6.88 -1.84 15.63
C THR A 156 5.91 -2.98 15.96
N LYS A 157 6.27 -3.83 16.91
CA LYS A 157 5.33 -4.83 17.45
C LYS A 157 4.02 -4.20 17.94
N LYS A 158 4.09 -3.03 18.62
CA LYS A 158 2.91 -2.31 19.10
C LYS A 158 1.99 -1.90 17.96
N VAL A 159 2.53 -1.27 16.91
CA VAL A 159 1.77 -0.86 15.71
C VAL A 159 1.14 -2.08 15.05
N TYR A 160 1.91 -3.15 14.87
CA TYR A 160 1.42 -4.38 14.30
C TYR A 160 0.22 -4.95 15.07
N PHE A 161 0.28 -5.04 16.39
CA PHE A 161 -0.85 -5.48 17.23
C PHE A 161 -2.07 -4.57 17.13
N GLN A 162 -1.91 -3.27 16.90
CA GLN A 162 -3.04 -2.37 16.69
C GLN A 162 -3.79 -2.74 15.39
N TYR A 163 -3.08 -3.09 14.32
CA TYR A 163 -3.71 -3.58 13.08
C TYR A 163 -4.37 -4.95 13.28
N GLU A 164 -3.72 -5.90 14.00
CA GLU A 164 -4.31 -7.22 14.29
C GLU A 164 -5.60 -7.10 15.12
N ASN A 165 -5.69 -6.12 16.00
CA ASN A 165 -6.92 -5.87 16.80
C ASN A 165 -8.03 -5.19 15.98
N ALA A 166 -7.71 -4.46 14.96
CA ALA A 166 -8.66 -3.72 14.14
C ALA A 166 -9.15 -4.51 12.93
N PHE A 167 -8.35 -5.42 12.40
CA PHE A 167 -8.61 -6.19 11.19
C PHE A 167 -8.32 -7.67 11.40
N SER A 168 -9.10 -8.54 10.74
CA SER A 168 -8.79 -9.97 10.67
C SER A 168 -7.64 -10.19 9.69
N ILE A 169 -6.48 -10.62 10.18
CA ILE A 169 -5.33 -10.92 9.33
C ILE A 169 -5.57 -12.24 8.58
N ILE A 170 -5.68 -12.15 7.26
CA ILE A 170 -5.89 -13.32 6.39
C ILE A 170 -4.56 -14.03 6.14
N GLU A 171 -3.54 -13.27 5.75
CA GLU A 171 -2.21 -13.79 5.46
C GLU A 171 -1.14 -12.74 5.72
N ARG A 172 0.08 -13.19 6.00
CA ARG A 172 1.27 -12.35 6.13
C ARG A 172 2.48 -13.04 5.55
N HIS A 173 3.34 -12.27 4.90
CA HIS A 173 4.56 -12.76 4.29
C HIS A 173 5.73 -11.82 4.60
N GLY A 174 6.82 -12.38 5.14
CA GLY A 174 8.06 -11.63 5.37
C GLY A 174 9.06 -11.89 4.26
N LEU A 175 9.65 -10.83 3.70
CA LEU A 175 10.59 -10.96 2.58
C LEU A 175 12.04 -11.16 3.01
N LEU A 176 12.42 -10.73 4.21
CA LEU A 176 13.80 -10.77 4.71
C LEU A 176 13.91 -11.52 6.05
N GLY A 177 12.94 -12.33 6.40
CA GLY A 177 12.91 -13.06 7.66
C GLY A 177 12.33 -14.45 7.52
N LYS A 178 12.69 -15.35 8.45
CA LYS A 178 11.96 -16.62 8.55
C LYS A 178 10.54 -16.33 9.00
N THR A 179 9.56 -16.60 8.16
CA THR A 179 8.17 -16.76 8.59
C THR A 179 8.06 -18.03 9.42
N LYS A 180 7.63 -17.92 10.66
CA LYS A 180 7.13 -19.05 11.43
C LYS A 180 5.64 -19.14 11.25
#